data_bc1d174a56c7c74748b4a8175176cfbc
#
_entry.id   bc1d174a56c7c74748b4a8175176cfbc
#
_cell.length_a   1.000
_cell.length_b   1.000
_cell.length_c   1.000
_cell.angle_alpha   90.00
_cell.angle_beta   90.00
_cell.angle_gamma   90.00
#
_symmetry.space_group_name_H-M   'P 1'
#
loop_
_entity.id
_entity.type
_entity.pdbx_description
1 polymer ?
#
loop_
_entity_poly.entity_id
_entity_poly.type
_entity_poly.pdbx_seq_one_letter_code
_entity_poly.pdbx_strand_id
1 'polypeptide(L)'
;LYALKAELALDMIFQETPTGFQLFTSAKYINYLTDHFQTSFLSVRLKEDYGFPVSVGYGIGKNITEARSHAEAALKESFYAKGSFVIDENGNLIGPLNRSHCVTIQKTMSEQLYRIAEQCKLSTLTIQKLNTILQITGTNKMTSQDLSEHLGVTLRNANRILNQLEKGGA
;
A
#
# COMPACT_ATOMS: atom_id res chain seq x y z
N LEU A 1 -8.97 1.30 21.12
CA LEU A 1 -7.76 2.11 20.85
C LEU A 1 -7.07 2.61 22.11
N TYR A 2 -7.78 3.19 23.11
CA TYR A 2 -7.19 3.60 24.38
C TYR A 2 -6.59 2.43 25.16
N ALA A 3 -7.23 1.26 25.16
CA ALA A 3 -6.68 0.04 25.75
C ALA A 3 -5.38 -0.38 25.05
N LEU A 4 -5.33 -0.28 23.73
CA LEU A 4 -4.14 -0.57 22.91
C LEU A 4 -2.97 0.38 23.26
N LYS A 5 -3.25 1.67 23.50
CA LYS A 5 -2.24 2.64 23.95
C LYS A 5 -1.62 2.23 25.28
N ALA A 6 -2.46 1.83 26.24
CA ALA A 6 -2.00 1.39 27.57
C ALA A 6 -1.20 0.08 27.49
N GLU A 7 -1.65 -0.87 26.67
CA GLU A 7 -1.02 -2.17 26.49
C GLU A 7 0.37 -2.06 25.82
N LEU A 8 0.49 -1.19 24.81
CA LEU A 8 1.75 -1.02 24.07
C LEU A 8 2.74 -0.07 24.75
N ALA A 9 2.31 0.67 25.79
CA ALA A 9 3.11 1.68 26.48
C ALA A 9 3.84 2.65 25.52
N LEU A 10 3.22 2.95 24.38
CA LEU A 10 3.80 3.79 23.33
C LEU A 10 3.38 5.25 23.50
N ASP A 11 4.31 6.17 23.26
CA ASP A 11 4.00 7.59 23.12
C ASP A 11 3.22 7.83 21.82
N MET A 12 1.89 7.89 21.96
CA MET A 12 0.97 8.07 20.85
C MET A 12 -0.06 9.14 21.14
N ILE A 13 -0.36 9.94 20.14
CA ILE A 13 -1.47 10.89 20.14
C ILE A 13 -2.56 10.33 19.23
N PHE A 14 -3.78 10.20 19.78
CA PHE A 14 -4.96 9.79 19.02
C PHE A 14 -5.77 11.01 18.66
N GLN A 15 -6.20 11.05 17.40
CA GLN A 15 -7.15 12.04 16.90
C GLN A 15 -8.29 11.32 16.21
N GLU A 16 -9.51 11.55 16.66
CA GLU A 16 -10.72 11.10 15.97
C GLU A 16 -11.01 12.01 14.78
N THR A 17 -11.42 11.41 13.68
CA THR A 17 -11.80 12.09 12.46
C THR A 17 -13.19 11.61 12.02
N PRO A 18 -13.93 12.34 11.17
CA PRO A 18 -15.24 11.90 10.68
C PRO A 18 -15.25 10.55 9.99
N THR A 19 -14.11 10.10 9.47
CA THR A 19 -13.97 8.87 8.68
C THR A 19 -13.17 7.77 9.37
N GLY A 20 -12.70 8.00 10.61
CA GLY A 20 -11.91 7.02 11.35
C GLY A 20 -10.99 7.65 12.39
N PHE A 21 -9.80 7.09 12.56
CA PHE A 21 -8.84 7.53 13.56
C PHE A 21 -7.49 7.82 12.92
N GLN A 22 -6.82 8.84 13.42
CA GLN A 22 -5.41 9.12 13.15
C GLN A 22 -4.60 8.90 14.42
N LEU A 23 -3.44 8.31 14.24
CA LEU A 23 -2.52 7.99 15.31
C LEU A 23 -1.16 8.57 14.95
N PHE A 24 -0.63 9.41 15.82
CA PHE A 24 0.69 10.02 15.65
C PHE A 24 1.66 9.44 16.66
N THR A 25 2.81 9.03 16.17
CA THR A 25 3.88 8.47 16.99
C THR A 25 5.23 8.69 16.32
N SER A 26 6.32 8.31 16.96
CA SER A 26 7.64 8.40 16.34
C SER A 26 7.87 7.29 15.31
N ALA A 27 8.71 7.55 14.30
CA ALA A 27 9.01 6.61 13.22
C ALA A 27 9.54 5.24 13.72
N LYS A 28 10.30 5.22 14.82
CA LYS A 28 10.77 3.97 15.44
C LYS A 28 9.63 3.03 15.85
N TYR A 29 8.49 3.59 16.29
CA TYR A 29 7.33 2.79 16.66
C TYR A 29 6.57 2.28 15.44
N ILE A 30 6.59 3.01 14.32
CA ILE A 30 6.04 2.51 13.05
C ILE A 30 6.79 1.25 12.62
N ASN A 31 8.13 1.24 12.65
CA ASN A 31 8.93 0.06 12.36
C ASN A 31 8.58 -1.12 13.28
N TYR A 32 8.35 -0.87 14.57
CA TYR A 32 7.92 -1.90 15.51
C TYR A 32 6.52 -2.43 15.19
N LEU A 33 5.54 -1.52 14.99
CA LEU A 33 4.15 -1.87 14.69
C LEU A 33 3.96 -2.55 13.33
N THR A 34 4.93 -2.45 12.47
CA THR A 34 4.91 -3.05 11.13
C THR A 34 5.92 -4.18 10.95
N ASP A 35 6.64 -4.56 12.00
CA ASP A 35 7.74 -5.53 11.91
C ASP A 35 8.62 -5.23 10.69
N HIS A 36 9.21 -4.04 10.68
CA HIS A 36 10.03 -3.55 9.58
C HIS A 36 9.31 -3.64 8.20
N PHE A 37 8.04 -3.24 8.17
CA PHE A 37 7.18 -3.20 6.98
C PHE A 37 6.78 -4.58 6.41
N GLN A 38 6.83 -5.63 7.24
CA GLN A 38 6.38 -6.98 6.85
C GLN A 38 4.92 -7.22 7.23
N THR A 39 4.53 -6.83 8.44
CA THR A 39 3.19 -7.08 8.99
C THR A 39 2.56 -5.79 9.48
N SER A 40 1.23 -5.77 9.58
CA SER A 40 0.50 -4.69 10.24
C SER A 40 -0.08 -5.20 11.54
N PHE A 41 0.64 -5.02 12.64
CA PHE A 41 0.19 -5.45 13.96
C PHE A 41 -1.18 -4.85 14.32
N LEU A 42 -1.39 -3.55 14.02
CA LEU A 42 -2.66 -2.89 14.28
C LEU A 42 -3.83 -3.52 13.50
N SER A 43 -3.64 -3.87 12.23
CA SER A 43 -4.71 -4.47 11.44
C SER A 43 -5.07 -5.87 11.93
N VAL A 44 -4.09 -6.64 12.38
CA VAL A 44 -4.31 -7.97 12.97
C VAL A 44 -5.07 -7.83 14.27
N ARG A 45 -4.59 -6.99 15.18
CA ARG A 45 -5.21 -6.78 16.49
C ARG A 45 -6.63 -6.23 16.39
N LEU A 46 -6.86 -5.24 15.54
CA LEU A 46 -8.19 -4.66 15.33
C LEU A 46 -9.16 -5.69 14.72
N LYS A 47 -8.66 -6.58 13.85
CA LYS A 47 -9.48 -7.68 13.32
C LYS A 47 -9.88 -8.66 14.42
N GLU A 48 -8.98 -8.98 15.34
CA GLU A 48 -9.27 -9.85 16.50
C GLU A 48 -10.30 -9.20 17.43
N ASP A 49 -10.12 -7.91 17.75
CA ASP A 49 -10.99 -7.19 18.68
C ASP A 49 -12.40 -6.94 18.13
N TYR A 50 -12.54 -6.67 16.83
CA TYR A 50 -13.80 -6.26 16.21
C TYR A 50 -14.42 -7.31 15.27
N GLY A 51 -13.71 -8.37 14.93
CA GLY A 51 -14.22 -9.46 14.09
C GLY A 51 -14.28 -9.16 12.58
N PHE A 52 -13.86 -7.97 12.14
CA PHE A 52 -13.84 -7.61 10.72
C PHE A 52 -12.47 -7.03 10.30
N PRO A 53 -12.08 -7.18 9.03
CA PRO A 53 -10.79 -6.70 8.55
C PRO A 53 -10.73 -5.17 8.57
N VAL A 54 -9.66 -4.63 9.16
CA VAL A 54 -9.36 -3.20 9.21
C VAL A 54 -8.11 -2.93 8.39
N SER A 55 -8.17 -1.93 7.52
CA SER A 55 -7.02 -1.45 6.78
C SER A 55 -6.36 -0.29 7.51
N VAL A 56 -5.03 -0.26 7.50
CA VAL A 56 -4.23 0.78 8.14
C VAL A 56 -3.26 1.36 7.13
N GLY A 57 -3.28 2.67 6.98
CA GLY A 57 -2.25 3.40 6.23
C GLY A 57 -1.22 3.97 7.18
N TYR A 58 0.03 3.61 6.99
CA TYR A 58 1.16 4.15 7.75
C TYR A 58 1.91 5.17 6.91
N GLY A 59 2.28 6.28 7.51
CA GLY A 59 3.07 7.32 6.85
C GLY A 59 4.24 7.76 7.71
N ILE A 60 5.44 7.76 7.13
CA ILE A 60 6.63 8.32 7.73
C ILE A 60 7.00 9.57 6.95
N GLY A 61 7.33 10.64 7.64
CA GLY A 61 7.70 11.92 7.02
C GLY A 61 8.57 12.76 7.93
N LYS A 62 9.20 13.78 7.38
CA LYS A 62 10.08 14.73 8.08
C LYS A 62 9.32 15.63 9.06
N ASN A 63 8.02 15.76 8.86
CA ASN A 63 7.11 16.54 9.70
C ASN A 63 5.73 15.90 9.70
N ILE A 64 4.86 16.38 10.60
CA ILE A 64 3.50 15.84 10.78
C ILE A 64 2.65 15.95 9.51
N THR A 65 2.79 17.03 8.75
CA THR A 65 2.00 17.24 7.52
C THR A 65 2.38 16.23 6.45
N GLU A 66 3.66 15.99 6.25
CA GLU A 66 4.17 15.00 5.30
C GLU A 66 3.79 13.59 5.73
N ALA A 67 4.01 13.23 7.00
CA ALA A 67 3.63 11.94 7.56
C ALA A 67 2.12 11.67 7.42
N ARG A 68 1.28 12.66 7.67
CA ARG A 68 -0.18 12.57 7.48
C ARG A 68 -0.52 12.33 6.00
N SER A 69 0.05 13.11 5.09
CA SER A 69 -0.17 12.95 3.64
C SER A 69 0.23 11.55 3.16
N HIS A 70 1.38 11.04 3.65
CA HIS A 70 1.83 9.68 3.37
C HIS A 70 0.86 8.63 3.92
N ALA A 71 0.39 8.78 5.16
CA ALA A 71 -0.57 7.84 5.76
C ALA A 71 -1.91 7.81 5.01
N GLU A 72 -2.43 8.98 4.60
CA GLU A 72 -3.66 9.09 3.81
C GLU A 72 -3.49 8.46 2.42
N ALA A 73 -2.36 8.67 1.77
CA ALA A 73 -2.06 8.04 0.48
C ALA A 73 -1.91 6.52 0.62
N ALA A 74 -1.22 6.03 1.65
CA ALA A 74 -1.11 4.61 1.96
C ALA A 74 -2.49 3.99 2.26
N LEU A 75 -3.35 4.69 3.00
CA LEU A 75 -4.71 4.23 3.27
C LEU A 75 -5.56 4.16 2.01
N LYS A 76 -5.44 5.10 1.07
CA LYS A 76 -6.14 5.03 -0.22
C LYS A 76 -5.80 3.77 -1.00
N GLU A 77 -4.55 3.32 -0.95
CA GLU A 77 -4.15 2.06 -1.60
C GLU A 77 -4.86 0.85 -1.02
N SER A 78 -5.17 0.83 0.26
CA SER A 78 -5.89 -0.26 0.91
C SER A 78 -7.30 -0.48 0.35
N PHE A 79 -7.94 0.55 -0.22
CA PHE A 79 -9.24 0.42 -0.88
C PHE A 79 -9.14 -0.35 -2.21
N TYR A 80 -8.00 -0.22 -2.91
CA TYR A 80 -7.80 -0.89 -4.20
C TYR A 80 -7.23 -2.30 -4.04
N ALA A 81 -6.27 -2.48 -3.14
CA ALA A 81 -5.49 -3.72 -3.02
C ALA A 81 -5.78 -4.54 -1.76
N LYS A 82 -6.76 -4.15 -0.96
CA LYS A 82 -7.15 -4.80 0.32
C LYS A 82 -5.95 -5.17 1.19
N GLY A 83 -5.64 -4.39 2.18
CA GLY A 83 -4.53 -4.63 3.10
C GLY A 83 -4.04 -3.33 3.72
N SER A 84 -3.02 -3.41 4.55
CA SER A 84 -2.36 -2.24 5.12
C SER A 84 -1.12 -1.89 4.30
N PHE A 85 -0.80 -0.62 4.23
CA PHE A 85 0.32 -0.10 3.44
C PHE A 85 1.13 0.91 4.26
N VAL A 86 2.40 1.04 3.90
CA VAL A 86 3.32 2.05 4.44
C VAL A 86 3.79 2.94 3.31
N ILE A 87 3.88 4.25 3.54
CA ILE A 87 4.74 5.13 2.75
C ILE A 87 5.89 5.58 3.66
N ASP A 88 7.11 5.25 3.25
CA ASP A 88 8.33 5.56 3.99
C ASP A 88 8.75 7.03 3.88
N GLU A 89 9.83 7.40 4.54
CA GLU A 89 10.40 8.77 4.53
C GLU A 89 10.88 9.24 3.15
N ASN A 90 11.17 8.29 2.24
CA ASN A 90 11.55 8.56 0.85
C ASN A 90 10.33 8.65 -0.07
N GLY A 91 9.12 8.37 0.44
CA GLY A 91 7.88 8.31 -0.28
C GLY A 91 7.68 7.02 -1.07
N ASN A 92 8.41 5.96 -0.75
CA ASN A 92 8.19 4.64 -1.33
C ASN A 92 6.95 3.99 -0.71
N LEU A 93 6.09 3.44 -1.54
CA LEU A 93 4.93 2.68 -1.10
C LEU A 93 5.31 1.21 -0.89
N ILE A 94 5.03 0.68 0.29
CA ILE A 94 5.36 -0.69 0.71
C ILE A 94 4.06 -1.41 1.11
N GLY A 95 3.81 -2.57 0.55
CA GLY A 95 2.65 -3.38 0.88
C GLY A 95 2.09 -4.19 -0.29
N PRO A 96 0.97 -4.88 -0.12
CA PRO A 96 0.19 -4.97 1.13
C PRO A 96 0.92 -5.77 2.22
N LEU A 97 0.87 -5.26 3.45
CA LEU A 97 1.45 -5.93 4.61
C LEU A 97 0.66 -7.21 4.96
N ASN A 98 1.26 -8.12 5.71
CA ASN A 98 0.70 -9.44 6.08
C ASN A 98 0.52 -10.40 4.89
N ARG A 99 1.25 -10.20 3.80
CA ARG A 99 1.24 -11.11 2.65
C ARG A 99 2.65 -11.58 2.33
N SER A 100 2.75 -12.79 1.78
CA SER A 100 4.01 -13.38 1.32
C SER A 100 4.71 -12.59 0.20
N HIS A 101 3.99 -11.69 -0.45
CA HIS A 101 4.50 -10.83 -1.51
C HIS A 101 4.29 -9.36 -1.17
N CYS A 102 5.08 -8.86 -0.21
CA CYS A 102 5.18 -7.43 0.07
C CYS A 102 6.07 -6.80 -1.00
N VAL A 103 5.57 -5.81 -1.73
CA VAL A 103 6.31 -5.13 -2.80
C VAL A 103 6.61 -3.70 -2.38
N THR A 104 7.85 -3.27 -2.57
CA THR A 104 8.26 -1.87 -2.41
C THR A 104 8.21 -1.17 -3.76
N ILE A 105 7.45 -0.10 -3.86
CA ILE A 105 7.31 0.72 -5.06
C ILE A 105 8.00 2.06 -4.81
N GLN A 106 9.07 2.32 -5.55
CA GLN A 106 9.83 3.56 -5.42
C GLN A 106 9.04 4.76 -5.95
N LYS A 107 9.14 5.90 -5.26
CA LYS A 107 8.49 7.17 -5.63
C LYS A 107 8.95 7.72 -6.98
N THR A 108 10.20 7.47 -7.36
CA THR A 108 10.77 7.92 -8.62
C THR A 108 10.22 7.13 -9.79
N MET A 109 9.07 7.57 -10.28
CA MET A 109 8.53 7.06 -11.53
C MET A 109 9.23 7.76 -12.69
N SER A 110 9.74 6.99 -13.66
CA SER A 110 10.24 7.58 -14.89
C SER A 110 9.11 8.28 -15.64
N GLU A 111 9.41 9.37 -16.33
CA GLU A 111 8.43 10.12 -17.13
C GLU A 111 7.72 9.20 -18.16
N GLN A 112 8.42 8.17 -18.63
CA GLN A 112 7.88 7.14 -19.52
C GLN A 112 6.74 6.34 -18.90
N LEU A 113 6.89 5.87 -17.64
CA LEU A 113 5.85 5.13 -16.94
C LEU A 113 4.61 6.00 -16.67
N TYR A 114 4.83 7.30 -16.46
CA TYR A 114 3.72 8.26 -16.30
C TYR A 114 2.90 8.39 -17.60
N ARG A 115 3.57 8.52 -18.74
CA ARG A 115 2.90 8.56 -20.05
C ARG A 115 2.14 7.28 -20.34
N ILE A 116 2.71 6.11 -20.04
CA ILE A 116 2.04 4.81 -20.19
C ILE A 116 0.78 4.76 -19.31
N ALA A 117 0.86 5.22 -18.06
CA ALA A 117 -0.30 5.25 -17.15
C ALA A 117 -1.46 6.08 -17.72
N GLU A 118 -1.16 7.27 -18.27
CA GLU A 118 -2.16 8.12 -18.92
C GLU A 118 -2.74 7.49 -20.19
N GLN A 119 -1.89 6.97 -21.07
CA GLN A 119 -2.32 6.31 -22.31
C GLN A 119 -3.21 5.10 -22.07
N CYS A 120 -2.85 4.26 -21.09
CA CYS A 120 -3.60 3.07 -20.73
C CYS A 120 -4.80 3.35 -19.81
N LYS A 121 -4.99 4.59 -19.33
CA LYS A 121 -6.01 4.96 -18.34
C LYS A 121 -5.94 4.08 -17.08
N LEU A 122 -4.73 3.76 -16.67
CA LEU A 122 -4.42 3.01 -15.46
C LEU A 122 -3.82 3.92 -14.41
N SER A 123 -3.96 3.54 -13.13
CA SER A 123 -3.27 4.28 -12.08
C SER A 123 -1.76 4.13 -12.25
N THR A 124 -1.03 5.17 -11.91
CA THR A 124 0.44 5.18 -11.90
C THR A 124 1.00 4.03 -11.05
N LEU A 125 0.32 3.73 -9.95
CA LEU A 125 0.65 2.61 -9.09
C LEU A 125 0.50 1.26 -9.79
N THR A 126 -0.57 1.06 -10.57
CA THR A 126 -0.76 -0.19 -11.31
C THR A 126 0.39 -0.38 -12.30
N ILE A 127 0.79 0.67 -13.01
CA ILE A 127 1.90 0.61 -13.97
C ILE A 127 3.24 0.35 -13.25
N GLN A 128 3.49 0.96 -12.09
CA GLN A 128 4.69 0.68 -11.31
C GLN A 128 4.74 -0.77 -10.84
N LYS A 129 3.63 -1.31 -10.32
CA LYS A 129 3.54 -2.72 -9.93
C LYS A 129 3.82 -3.64 -11.11
N LEU A 130 3.23 -3.37 -12.26
CA LEU A 130 3.47 -4.13 -13.49
C LEU A 130 4.94 -4.11 -13.90
N ASN A 131 5.55 -2.92 -13.91
CA ASN A 131 6.97 -2.77 -14.22
C ASN A 131 7.86 -3.57 -13.24
N THR A 132 7.56 -3.51 -11.95
CA THR A 132 8.28 -4.29 -10.92
C THR A 132 8.13 -5.79 -11.15
N ILE A 133 6.92 -6.27 -11.47
CA ILE A 133 6.68 -7.69 -11.75
C ILE A 133 7.47 -8.14 -12.99
N LEU A 134 7.44 -7.35 -14.07
CA LEU A 134 8.20 -7.64 -15.28
C LEU A 134 9.72 -7.71 -15.02
N GLN A 135 10.24 -6.81 -14.19
CA GLN A 135 11.65 -6.83 -13.78
C GLN A 135 12.01 -8.05 -12.95
N ILE A 136 11.15 -8.46 -12.02
CA ILE A 136 11.39 -9.63 -11.15
C ILE A 136 11.27 -10.93 -11.94
N THR A 137 10.27 -11.05 -12.81
CA THR A 137 10.00 -12.28 -13.59
C THR A 137 10.90 -12.41 -14.80
N GLY A 138 11.52 -11.31 -15.26
CA GLY A 138 12.34 -11.28 -16.48
C GLY A 138 11.57 -11.61 -17.76
N THR A 139 10.24 -11.63 -17.72
CA THR A 139 9.37 -11.95 -18.85
C THR A 139 8.69 -10.72 -19.40
N ASN A 140 8.64 -10.62 -20.74
CA ASN A 140 7.91 -9.54 -21.42
C ASN A 140 6.46 -9.93 -21.76
N LYS A 141 6.00 -11.07 -21.28
CA LYS A 141 4.63 -11.56 -21.51
C LYS A 141 4.00 -11.96 -20.20
N MET A 142 2.81 -11.47 -19.96
CA MET A 142 2.00 -11.81 -18.78
C MET A 142 0.62 -12.29 -19.20
N THR A 143 0.16 -13.37 -18.58
CA THR A 143 -1.22 -13.81 -18.68
C THR A 143 -2.09 -13.13 -17.61
N SER A 144 -3.41 -13.18 -17.80
CA SER A 144 -4.36 -12.68 -16.79
C SER A 144 -4.25 -13.45 -15.47
N GLN A 145 -3.80 -14.68 -15.52
CA GLN A 145 -3.59 -15.51 -14.33
C GLN A 145 -2.37 -15.04 -13.56
N ASP A 146 -1.24 -14.83 -14.24
CA ASP A 146 -0.02 -14.26 -13.64
C ASP A 146 -0.30 -12.89 -13.00
N LEU A 147 -1.04 -12.06 -13.71
CA LEU A 147 -1.40 -10.73 -13.25
C LEU A 147 -2.33 -10.76 -12.02
N SER A 148 -3.29 -11.70 -12.01
CA SER A 148 -4.18 -11.94 -10.89
C SER A 148 -3.43 -12.36 -9.64
N GLU A 149 -2.48 -13.28 -9.77
CA GLU A 149 -1.66 -13.78 -8.68
C GLU A 149 -0.70 -12.72 -8.14
N HIS A 150 0.04 -12.06 -9.01
CA HIS A 150 1.05 -11.06 -8.61
C HIS A 150 0.44 -9.75 -8.08
N LEU A 151 -0.64 -9.26 -8.66
CA LEU A 151 -1.31 -8.05 -8.19
C LEU A 151 -2.31 -8.31 -7.05
N GLY A 152 -2.68 -9.56 -6.80
CA GLY A 152 -3.71 -9.92 -5.83
C GLY A 152 -5.10 -9.41 -6.21
N VAL A 153 -5.39 -9.33 -7.51
CA VAL A 153 -6.68 -8.89 -8.06
C VAL A 153 -7.47 -10.07 -8.64
N THR A 154 -8.77 -9.90 -8.86
CA THR A 154 -9.58 -10.92 -9.53
C THR A 154 -9.19 -11.08 -11.00
N LEU A 155 -9.38 -12.26 -11.60
CA LEU A 155 -9.15 -12.52 -13.03
C LEU A 155 -9.88 -11.52 -13.92
N ARG A 156 -11.10 -11.12 -13.55
CA ARG A 156 -11.87 -10.10 -14.26
C ARG A 156 -11.14 -8.75 -14.29
N ASN A 157 -10.55 -8.37 -13.19
CA ASN A 157 -9.81 -7.11 -13.08
C ASN A 157 -8.45 -7.20 -13.79
N ALA A 158 -7.78 -8.36 -13.71
CA ALA A 158 -6.56 -8.64 -14.47
C ALA A 158 -6.80 -8.53 -15.99
N ASN A 159 -7.86 -9.15 -16.50
CA ASN A 159 -8.27 -9.02 -17.92
C ASN A 159 -8.56 -7.56 -18.31
N ARG A 160 -9.22 -6.80 -17.44
CA ARG A 160 -9.47 -5.37 -17.69
C ARG A 160 -8.16 -4.58 -17.81
N ILE A 161 -7.20 -4.86 -16.94
CA ILE A 161 -5.87 -4.20 -16.96
C ILE A 161 -5.14 -4.56 -18.26
N LEU A 162 -5.07 -5.84 -18.65
CA LEU A 162 -4.44 -6.25 -19.90
C LEU A 162 -5.08 -5.59 -21.13
N ASN A 163 -6.40 -5.57 -21.21
CA ASN A 163 -7.11 -4.89 -22.29
C ASN A 163 -6.82 -3.38 -22.35
N GLN A 164 -6.61 -2.74 -21.21
CA GLN A 164 -6.24 -1.32 -21.16
C GLN A 164 -4.80 -1.08 -21.61
N LEU A 165 -3.87 -1.97 -21.24
CA LEU A 165 -2.48 -1.93 -21.72
C LEU A 165 -2.41 -2.12 -23.24
N GLU A 166 -3.10 -3.13 -23.75
CA GLU A 166 -3.16 -3.42 -25.20
C GLU A 166 -3.74 -2.25 -26.00
N LYS A 167 -4.82 -1.62 -25.50
CA LYS A 167 -5.41 -0.42 -26.12
C LYS A 167 -4.51 0.81 -26.02
N GLY A 168 -3.68 0.90 -24.98
CA GLY A 168 -2.71 1.97 -24.79
C GLY A 168 -1.41 1.76 -25.58
N GLY A 169 -1.23 0.61 -26.23
CA GLY A 169 -0.03 0.31 -27.02
C GLY A 169 1.21 0.00 -26.17
N ALA A 170 1.00 -0.49 -24.94
CA ALA A 170 2.06 -0.84 -24.00
C ALA A 170 2.34 -2.35 -24.00
#